data_499e1656ea4a833a0745637ce735dc34
#
_entry.id   499e1656ea4a833a0745637ce735dc34
#
_cell.length_a   1.000
_cell.length_b   1.000
_cell.length_c   1.000
_cell.angle_alpha   90.00
_cell.angle_beta   90.00
_cell.angle_gamma   90.00
#
_symmetry.space_group_name_H-M   'P 1'
#
loop_
_entity.id
_entity.type
_entity.pdbx_description
1 polymer ?
#
loop_
_entity_poly.entity_id
_entity_poly.type
_entity_poly.pdbx_seq_one_letter_code
_entity_poly.pdbx_strand_id
1 'polypeptide(L)'
;SGFALWLSFRGSEMCIRDRPIVTEVLDVKDLDLICKYADMLQIGARNCKNYALLKEAGKSKKPVLLKRGMSTSLNEFLLCAEYLLAEGNMAVALCERGIRTFETATRNTFDINAIPVLKEKTHLPIIADPAHGTGYWQYVSPIAYAAIAAGADGLAIEVHDKPEIALSDGGQSLKPKKFNIMVEKSRIIANSIAFE
;
A
#
# COMPACT_ATOMS: atom_id res chain seq x y z
N SER A 1 10.29 16.60 -2.68
CA SER A 1 9.65 15.27 -2.76
C SER A 1 9.13 14.91 -1.37
N GLY A 2 7.79 14.90 -1.21
CA GLY A 2 7.15 14.64 0.06
C GLY A 2 7.04 13.12 0.31
N PHE A 3 7.58 12.68 1.43
CA PHE A 3 7.42 11.31 1.93
C PHE A 3 5.98 11.15 2.44
N ALA A 4 5.16 10.37 1.76
CA ALA A 4 3.78 10.09 2.18
C ALA A 4 3.74 8.81 3.03
N LEU A 5 3.33 8.94 4.29
CA LEU A 5 3.08 7.81 5.17
C LEU A 5 1.57 7.55 5.20
N TRP A 6 1.15 6.39 4.70
CA TRP A 6 -0.25 5.98 4.67
C TRP A 6 -0.54 5.02 5.81
N LEU A 7 -1.51 5.35 6.63
CA LEU A 7 -2.00 4.53 7.73
C LEU A 7 -3.38 4.01 7.36
N SER A 8 -3.56 2.69 7.34
CA SER A 8 -4.88 2.08 7.29
C SER A 8 -5.38 1.88 8.73
N PHE A 9 -6.34 2.69 9.17
CA PHE A 9 -7.07 2.49 10.42
C PHE A 9 -8.53 2.17 10.11
N ARG A 10 -9.08 1.20 10.81
CA ARG A 10 -10.54 1.02 10.89
C ARG A 10 -11.06 1.86 12.06
N GLY A 11 -11.94 2.82 11.79
CA GLY A 11 -12.70 3.47 12.83
C GLY A 11 -12.83 4.98 12.76
N SER A 12 -13.85 5.49 13.42
CA SER A 12 -14.31 6.89 13.47
C SER A 12 -13.29 7.91 14.00
N GLU A 13 -12.18 7.48 14.56
CA GLU A 13 -11.14 8.39 15.11
C GLU A 13 -10.33 9.13 14.06
N MET A 14 -10.36 8.70 12.80
CA MET A 14 -9.54 9.31 11.74
C MET A 14 -10.07 10.67 11.29
N CYS A 15 -11.38 10.88 11.31
CA CYS A 15 -12.00 12.16 10.97
C CYS A 15 -11.64 13.30 11.93
N ILE A 16 -11.22 12.96 13.15
CA ILE A 16 -10.90 13.94 14.22
C ILE A 16 -9.51 14.56 14.04
N ARG A 17 -8.64 14.03 13.16
CA ARG A 17 -7.22 14.40 13.06
C ARG A 17 -6.78 14.99 11.73
N ASP A 18 -7.69 15.45 10.90
CA ASP A 18 -7.41 16.07 9.56
C ASP A 18 -6.50 15.22 8.66
N ARG A 19 -6.61 13.88 8.74
CA ARG A 19 -5.87 12.96 7.89
C ARG A 19 -6.73 12.46 6.76
N PRO A 20 -6.18 12.38 5.52
CA PRO A 20 -6.89 11.76 4.41
C PRO A 20 -7.26 10.31 4.71
N ILE A 21 -8.46 9.92 4.28
CA ILE A 21 -9.01 8.58 4.47
C ILE A 21 -8.76 7.76 3.22
N VAL A 22 -8.08 6.62 3.38
CA VAL A 22 -7.95 5.59 2.34
C VAL A 22 -8.79 4.39 2.74
N THR A 23 -9.69 3.92 1.87
CA THR A 23 -10.51 2.74 2.15
C THR A 23 -10.59 1.79 0.97
N GLU A 24 -10.70 0.49 1.25
CA GLU A 24 -10.79 -0.55 0.23
C GLU A 24 -12.19 -0.59 -0.38
N VAL A 25 -12.24 -0.63 -1.72
CA VAL A 25 -13.43 -0.91 -2.50
C VAL A 25 -13.42 -2.38 -2.91
N LEU A 26 -14.45 -3.11 -2.54
CA LEU A 26 -14.58 -4.53 -2.84
C LEU A 26 -15.45 -4.81 -4.08
N ASP A 27 -16.44 -3.95 -4.32
CA ASP A 27 -17.45 -4.13 -5.38
C ASP A 27 -17.78 -2.79 -6.02
N VAL A 28 -18.08 -2.79 -7.30
CA VAL A 28 -18.51 -1.60 -8.07
C VAL A 28 -19.74 -0.93 -7.45
N LYS A 29 -20.69 -1.71 -6.94
CA LYS A 29 -21.93 -1.18 -6.33
C LYS A 29 -21.70 -0.28 -5.10
N ASP A 30 -20.57 -0.45 -4.43
CA ASP A 30 -20.23 0.31 -3.21
C ASP A 30 -19.40 1.57 -3.53
N LEU A 31 -18.98 1.74 -4.79
CA LEU A 31 -18.03 2.76 -5.21
C LEU A 31 -18.56 4.17 -4.91
N ASP A 32 -19.81 4.47 -5.30
CA ASP A 32 -20.40 5.80 -5.10
C ASP A 32 -20.52 6.17 -3.62
N LEU A 33 -20.86 5.19 -2.78
CA LEU A 33 -20.94 5.39 -1.34
C LEU A 33 -19.56 5.68 -0.75
N ILE A 34 -18.56 4.88 -1.14
CA ILE A 34 -17.17 5.02 -0.66
C ILE A 34 -16.58 6.35 -1.10
N CYS A 35 -16.82 6.78 -2.34
CA CYS A 35 -16.33 8.05 -2.87
C CYS A 35 -16.84 9.30 -2.11
N LYS A 36 -17.97 9.18 -1.39
CA LYS A 36 -18.49 10.29 -0.56
C LYS A 36 -17.65 10.52 0.70
N TYR A 37 -17.00 9.49 1.22
CA TYR A 37 -16.32 9.53 2.52
C TYR A 37 -14.80 9.31 2.43
N ALA A 38 -14.30 8.65 1.37
CA ALA A 38 -12.90 8.41 1.18
C ALA A 38 -12.23 9.54 0.37
N ASP A 39 -11.00 9.88 0.74
CA ASP A 39 -10.14 10.77 -0.03
C ASP A 39 -9.38 10.01 -1.11
N MET A 40 -9.09 8.71 -0.87
CA MET A 40 -8.42 7.81 -1.79
C MET A 40 -9.05 6.43 -1.73
N LEU A 41 -9.21 5.79 -2.88
CA LEU A 41 -9.69 4.42 -3.00
C LEU A 41 -8.51 3.44 -2.92
N GLN A 42 -8.67 2.32 -2.21
CA GLN A 42 -7.74 1.21 -2.28
C GLN A 42 -8.36 0.06 -3.06
N ILE A 43 -7.64 -0.44 -4.06
CA ILE A 43 -7.97 -1.70 -4.73
C ILE A 43 -7.06 -2.78 -4.12
N GLY A 44 -7.68 -3.70 -3.38
CA GLY A 44 -6.97 -4.78 -2.71
C GLY A 44 -6.35 -5.77 -3.67
N ALA A 45 -5.33 -6.51 -3.20
CA ALA A 45 -4.56 -7.45 -4.02
C ALA A 45 -5.43 -8.54 -4.70
N ARG A 46 -6.52 -8.95 -4.05
CA ARG A 46 -7.49 -9.92 -4.63
C ARG A 46 -8.26 -9.35 -5.81
N ASN A 47 -8.45 -8.04 -5.85
CA ASN A 47 -9.14 -7.31 -6.92
C ASN A 47 -8.18 -6.64 -7.91
N CYS A 48 -6.89 -6.91 -7.84
CA CYS A 48 -5.89 -6.31 -8.73
C CYS A 48 -6.24 -6.49 -10.22
N LYS A 49 -6.77 -7.65 -10.59
CA LYS A 49 -7.20 -7.99 -11.96
C LYS A 49 -8.72 -7.90 -12.16
N ASN A 50 -9.45 -7.25 -11.28
CA ASN A 50 -10.88 -6.99 -11.47
C ASN A 50 -11.05 -5.77 -12.39
N TYR A 51 -10.94 -6.00 -13.70
CA TYR A 51 -10.93 -4.93 -14.70
C TYR A 51 -12.20 -4.08 -14.70
N ALA A 52 -13.35 -4.68 -14.38
CA ALA A 52 -14.60 -3.91 -14.24
C ALA A 52 -14.49 -2.90 -13.09
N LEU A 53 -14.00 -3.34 -11.92
CA LEU A 53 -13.77 -2.46 -10.77
C LEU A 53 -12.70 -1.39 -11.06
N LEU A 54 -11.61 -1.75 -11.76
CA LEU A 54 -10.55 -0.80 -12.13
C LEU A 54 -11.09 0.33 -13.02
N LYS A 55 -11.89 -0.01 -14.04
CA LYS A 55 -12.50 0.99 -14.93
C LYS A 55 -13.42 1.93 -14.15
N GLU A 56 -14.32 1.41 -13.33
CA GLU A 56 -15.24 2.25 -12.57
C GLU A 56 -14.50 3.11 -11.53
N ALA A 57 -13.50 2.54 -10.84
CA ALA A 57 -12.62 3.31 -9.95
C ALA A 57 -11.88 4.43 -10.70
N GLY A 58 -11.41 4.17 -11.93
CA GLY A 58 -10.81 5.17 -12.80
C GLY A 58 -11.77 6.32 -13.12
N LYS A 59 -13.01 6.02 -13.48
CA LYS A 59 -14.06 7.03 -13.78
C LYS A 59 -14.39 7.92 -12.59
N SER A 60 -14.24 7.42 -11.36
CA SER A 60 -14.54 8.18 -10.14
C SER A 60 -13.66 9.41 -9.94
N LYS A 61 -12.49 9.48 -10.60
CA LYS A 61 -11.46 10.52 -10.46
C LYS A 61 -10.90 10.68 -9.04
N LYS A 62 -11.26 9.80 -8.12
CA LYS A 62 -10.61 9.73 -6.81
C LYS A 62 -9.21 9.14 -6.96
N PRO A 63 -8.21 9.59 -6.19
CA PRO A 63 -6.91 8.92 -6.14
C PRO A 63 -7.07 7.43 -5.84
N VAL A 64 -6.24 6.58 -6.45
CA VAL A 64 -6.32 5.12 -6.29
C VAL A 64 -4.99 4.55 -5.83
N LEU A 65 -4.99 3.78 -4.75
CA LEU A 65 -3.91 2.89 -4.33
C LEU A 65 -4.19 1.49 -4.87
N LEU A 66 -3.47 1.07 -5.90
CA LEU A 66 -3.58 -0.26 -6.49
C LEU A 66 -2.58 -1.20 -5.84
N LYS A 67 -3.05 -2.24 -5.14
CA LYS A 67 -2.19 -3.27 -4.53
C LYS A 67 -1.92 -4.41 -5.51
N ARG A 68 -0.65 -4.81 -5.65
CA ARG A 68 -0.22 -5.93 -6.50
C ARG A 68 -0.86 -7.24 -6.05
N GLY A 69 -1.40 -7.99 -6.98
CA GLY A 69 -1.91 -9.34 -6.73
C GLY A 69 -0.78 -10.32 -6.41
N MET A 70 -1.06 -11.29 -5.53
CA MET A 70 -0.06 -12.24 -5.02
C MET A 70 0.59 -13.14 -6.09
N SER A 71 -0.04 -13.27 -7.26
CA SER A 71 0.47 -14.04 -8.41
C SER A 71 0.46 -13.17 -9.68
N THR A 72 0.72 -11.86 -9.53
CA THR A 72 0.70 -10.89 -10.61
C THR A 72 2.13 -10.45 -10.92
N SER A 73 2.57 -10.67 -12.17
CA SER A 73 3.86 -10.16 -12.64
C SER A 73 3.87 -8.63 -12.67
N LEU A 74 5.06 -8.01 -12.73
CA LEU A 74 5.16 -6.54 -12.78
C LEU A 74 4.52 -5.97 -14.06
N ASN A 75 4.65 -6.66 -15.20
CA ASN A 75 4.03 -6.23 -16.44
C ASN A 75 2.50 -6.27 -16.35
N GLU A 76 1.92 -7.35 -15.82
CA GLU A 76 0.48 -7.42 -15.59
C GLU A 76 0.00 -6.36 -14.60
N PHE A 77 0.81 -6.07 -13.58
CA PHE A 77 0.49 -5.04 -12.59
C PHE A 77 0.43 -3.63 -13.20
N LEU A 78 1.39 -3.32 -14.07
CA LEU A 78 1.39 -2.07 -14.84
C LEU A 78 0.19 -1.99 -15.78
N LEU A 79 -0.14 -3.08 -16.48
CA LEU A 79 -1.34 -3.15 -17.32
C LEU A 79 -2.62 -2.94 -16.50
N CYS A 80 -2.69 -3.44 -15.25
CA CYS A 80 -3.82 -3.15 -14.36
C CYS A 80 -3.91 -1.64 -14.02
N ALA A 81 -2.78 -0.96 -13.82
CA ALA A 81 -2.77 0.47 -13.60
C ALA A 81 -3.23 1.25 -14.85
N GLU A 82 -2.90 0.76 -16.06
CA GLU A 82 -3.34 1.37 -17.32
C GLU A 82 -4.88 1.41 -17.45
N TYR A 83 -5.61 0.43 -16.90
CA TYR A 83 -7.08 0.51 -16.89
C TYR A 83 -7.61 1.72 -16.11
N LEU A 84 -6.93 2.13 -15.05
CA LEU A 84 -7.26 3.33 -14.29
C LEU A 84 -6.90 4.60 -15.06
N LEU A 85 -5.70 4.62 -15.65
CA LEU A 85 -5.16 5.73 -16.42
C LEU A 85 -5.97 5.98 -17.71
N ALA A 86 -6.39 4.92 -18.39
CA ALA A 86 -7.20 4.98 -19.62
C ALA A 86 -8.56 5.65 -19.40
N GLU A 87 -9.12 5.56 -18.20
CA GLU A 87 -10.34 6.31 -17.83
C GLU A 87 -10.02 7.77 -17.47
N GLY A 88 -8.77 8.21 -17.65
CA GLY A 88 -8.28 9.58 -17.40
C GLY A 88 -8.03 9.88 -15.92
N ASN A 89 -7.82 8.87 -15.07
CA ASN A 89 -7.43 9.06 -13.68
C ASN A 89 -5.91 8.97 -13.55
N MET A 90 -5.24 10.12 -13.47
CA MET A 90 -3.78 10.19 -13.34
C MET A 90 -3.30 10.09 -11.89
N ALA A 91 -4.20 10.10 -10.90
CA ALA A 91 -3.85 10.02 -9.48
C ALA A 91 -3.82 8.56 -9.00
N VAL A 92 -2.85 7.79 -9.50
CA VAL A 92 -2.68 6.36 -9.18
C VAL A 92 -1.34 6.15 -8.48
N ALA A 93 -1.33 5.37 -7.39
CA ALA A 93 -0.14 4.88 -6.74
C ALA A 93 -0.14 3.33 -6.75
N LEU A 94 1.03 2.74 -6.95
CA LEU A 94 1.23 1.29 -6.94
C LEU A 94 1.67 0.82 -5.56
N CYS A 95 1.22 -0.35 -5.11
CA CYS A 95 1.61 -0.88 -3.81
C CYS A 95 2.13 -2.32 -3.94
N GLU A 96 3.43 -2.50 -3.68
CA GLU A 96 4.04 -3.82 -3.49
C GLU A 96 3.67 -4.32 -2.08
N ARG A 97 3.14 -5.55 -1.98
CA ARG A 97 2.65 -6.14 -0.73
C ARG A 97 3.02 -7.63 -0.55
N GLY A 98 3.96 -8.09 -1.33
CA GLY A 98 4.41 -9.48 -1.35
C GLY A 98 3.66 -10.36 -2.35
N ILE A 99 4.38 -11.33 -2.85
CA ILE A 99 3.91 -12.33 -3.81
C ILE A 99 3.97 -13.73 -3.19
N ARG A 100 3.20 -14.65 -3.72
CA ARG A 100 3.32 -16.07 -3.36
C ARG A 100 4.52 -16.68 -4.05
N THR A 101 5.32 -17.39 -3.25
CA THR A 101 6.45 -18.20 -3.70
C THR A 101 6.39 -19.56 -3.01
N PHE A 102 7.41 -20.36 -3.21
CA PHE A 102 7.56 -21.64 -2.49
C PHE A 102 7.94 -21.47 -1.00
N GLU A 103 8.42 -20.27 -0.60
CA GLU A 103 8.82 -19.98 0.78
C GLU A 103 7.60 -19.78 1.68
N THR A 104 7.62 -20.41 2.85
CA THR A 104 6.50 -20.42 3.80
C THR A 104 6.87 -19.84 5.18
N ALA A 105 8.10 -19.38 5.37
CA ALA A 105 8.55 -18.76 6.60
C ALA A 105 7.86 -17.42 6.90
N THR A 106 7.34 -16.76 5.85
CA THR A 106 6.54 -15.55 5.94
C THR A 106 5.23 -15.73 5.16
N ARG A 107 4.23 -14.89 5.43
CA ARG A 107 2.93 -14.95 4.78
C ARG A 107 3.04 -14.86 3.25
N ASN A 108 3.92 -13.99 2.76
CA ASN A 108 4.29 -13.83 1.36
C ASN A 108 5.79 -13.51 1.29
N THR A 109 6.38 -13.62 0.12
CA THR A 109 7.71 -13.11 -0.15
C THR A 109 7.59 -11.64 -0.57
N PHE A 110 8.12 -10.71 0.22
CA PHE A 110 8.12 -9.30 -0.17
C PHE A 110 9.16 -9.09 -1.28
N ASP A 111 8.68 -8.66 -2.45
CA ASP A 111 9.53 -8.48 -3.64
C ASP A 111 10.19 -7.10 -3.62
N ILE A 112 11.34 -7.00 -2.94
CA ILE A 112 12.12 -5.75 -2.91
C ILE A 112 12.53 -5.31 -4.31
N ASN A 113 12.84 -6.26 -5.22
CA ASN A 113 13.28 -5.95 -6.58
C ASN A 113 12.17 -5.26 -7.39
N ALA A 114 10.90 -5.45 -7.02
CA ALA A 114 9.79 -4.79 -7.69
C ALA A 114 9.89 -3.27 -7.60
N ILE A 115 10.43 -2.73 -6.52
CA ILE A 115 10.48 -1.28 -6.28
C ILE A 115 11.35 -0.58 -7.33
N PRO A 116 12.65 -0.86 -7.47
CA PRO A 116 13.49 -0.19 -8.46
C PRO A 116 13.05 -0.49 -9.90
N VAL A 117 12.56 -1.71 -10.18
CA VAL A 117 12.04 -2.05 -11.52
C VAL A 117 10.81 -1.22 -11.88
N LEU A 118 9.87 -1.02 -10.95
CA LEU A 118 8.71 -0.16 -11.18
C LEU A 118 9.11 1.31 -11.30
N LYS A 119 10.04 1.78 -10.49
CA LYS A 119 10.57 3.17 -10.57
C LYS A 119 11.18 3.47 -11.93
N GLU A 120 11.81 2.49 -12.58
CA GLU A 120 12.34 2.62 -13.95
C GLU A 120 11.22 2.63 -15.01
N LYS A 121 10.18 1.80 -14.82
CA LYS A 121 9.14 1.56 -15.84
C LYS A 121 7.98 2.54 -15.81
N THR A 122 7.76 3.26 -14.71
CA THR A 122 6.61 4.16 -14.54
C THR A 122 6.96 5.37 -13.69
N HIS A 123 6.22 6.47 -13.92
CA HIS A 123 6.26 7.67 -13.10
C HIS A 123 5.36 7.59 -11.85
N LEU A 124 4.57 6.52 -11.72
CA LEU A 124 3.62 6.37 -10.62
C LEU A 124 4.36 6.16 -9.28
N PRO A 125 3.87 6.74 -8.18
CA PRO A 125 4.44 6.51 -6.86
C PRO A 125 4.36 5.03 -6.46
N ILE A 126 5.43 4.52 -5.82
CA ILE A 126 5.53 3.14 -5.34
C ILE A 126 5.43 3.12 -3.82
N ILE A 127 4.40 2.50 -3.31
CA ILE A 127 4.15 2.27 -1.88
C ILE A 127 4.56 0.85 -1.52
N ALA A 128 5.20 0.66 -0.38
CA ALA A 128 5.55 -0.65 0.15
C ALA A 128 4.66 -1.01 1.34
N ASP A 129 4.09 -2.22 1.33
CA ASP A 129 3.26 -2.78 2.40
C ASP A 129 3.96 -4.03 3.00
N PRO A 130 4.94 -3.84 3.87
CA PRO A 130 5.67 -4.93 4.49
C PRO A 130 4.84 -5.72 5.51
N ALA A 131 3.75 -5.15 6.03
CA ALA A 131 2.87 -5.82 6.97
C ALA A 131 2.17 -7.01 6.30
N HIS A 132 1.53 -6.81 5.17
CA HIS A 132 0.96 -7.89 4.36
C HIS A 132 2.03 -8.74 3.66
N GLY A 133 3.19 -8.15 3.35
CA GLY A 133 4.31 -8.87 2.77
C GLY A 133 4.82 -9.97 3.71
N THR A 134 5.13 -9.63 4.94
CA THR A 134 5.71 -10.55 5.91
C THR A 134 4.68 -11.33 6.72
N GLY A 135 3.56 -10.72 7.11
CA GLY A 135 2.53 -11.29 7.97
C GLY A 135 2.89 -11.32 9.46
N TYR A 136 4.10 -10.86 9.83
CA TYR A 136 4.60 -10.87 11.20
C TYR A 136 5.20 -9.51 11.57
N TRP A 137 4.72 -8.94 12.68
CA TRP A 137 5.12 -7.60 13.13
C TRP A 137 6.65 -7.45 13.33
N GLN A 138 7.36 -8.54 13.69
CA GLN A 138 8.81 -8.53 13.90
C GLN A 138 9.59 -8.16 12.64
N TYR A 139 9.06 -8.50 11.47
CA TYR A 139 9.72 -8.31 10.18
C TYR A 139 9.27 -7.04 9.45
N VAL A 140 8.20 -6.38 9.93
CA VAL A 140 7.66 -5.17 9.28
C VAL A 140 8.70 -4.06 9.21
N SER A 141 9.33 -3.71 10.32
CA SER A 141 10.31 -2.61 10.35
C SER A 141 11.54 -2.87 9.48
N PRO A 142 12.22 -4.03 9.56
CA PRO A 142 13.36 -4.32 8.66
C PRO A 142 13.02 -4.23 7.18
N ILE A 143 11.88 -4.79 6.77
CA ILE A 143 11.45 -4.74 5.36
C ILE A 143 11.01 -3.33 4.96
N ALA A 144 10.38 -2.55 5.86
CA ALA A 144 10.08 -1.15 5.61
C ALA A 144 11.36 -0.34 5.32
N TYR A 145 12.42 -0.53 6.11
CA TYR A 145 13.71 0.15 5.88
C TYR A 145 14.34 -0.24 4.54
N ALA A 146 14.34 -1.54 4.22
CA ALA A 146 14.83 -2.03 2.95
C ALA A 146 14.03 -1.47 1.75
N ALA A 147 12.70 -1.38 1.88
CA ALA A 147 11.85 -0.81 0.84
C ALA A 147 12.14 0.68 0.59
N ILE A 148 12.34 1.47 1.64
CA ILE A 148 12.74 2.88 1.51
C ILE A 148 14.12 2.97 0.86
N ALA A 149 15.08 2.17 1.30
CA ALA A 149 16.42 2.14 0.70
C ALA A 149 16.39 1.71 -0.78
N ALA A 150 15.43 0.88 -1.19
CA ALA A 150 15.21 0.49 -2.57
C ALA A 150 14.47 1.56 -3.41
N GLY A 151 14.07 2.70 -2.82
CA GLY A 151 13.45 3.81 -3.53
C GLY A 151 11.93 3.88 -3.44
N ALA A 152 11.27 3.20 -2.49
CA ALA A 152 9.83 3.34 -2.28
C ALA A 152 9.48 4.79 -1.87
N ASP A 153 8.40 5.33 -2.47
CA ASP A 153 7.91 6.68 -2.19
C ASP A 153 7.10 6.78 -0.89
N GLY A 154 6.64 5.63 -0.36
CA GLY A 154 5.89 5.59 0.88
C GLY A 154 5.71 4.18 1.43
N LEU A 155 5.10 4.11 2.61
CA LEU A 155 4.83 2.85 3.32
C LEU A 155 3.35 2.75 3.68
N ALA A 156 2.79 1.54 3.60
CA ALA A 156 1.51 1.16 4.17
C ALA A 156 1.77 0.22 5.36
N ILE A 157 1.43 0.66 6.57
CA ILE A 157 1.77 -0.07 7.81
C ILE A 157 0.51 -0.27 8.64
N GLU A 158 0.29 -1.49 9.10
CA GLU A 158 -0.76 -1.78 10.06
C GLU A 158 -0.31 -1.46 11.48
N VAL A 159 -1.15 -0.72 12.19
CA VAL A 159 -0.90 -0.29 13.58
C VAL A 159 -2.14 -0.55 14.41
N HIS A 160 -1.95 -1.16 15.58
CA HIS A 160 -3.00 -1.39 16.55
C HIS A 160 -2.44 -1.23 17.97
N ASP A 161 -3.22 -0.65 18.87
CA ASP A 161 -2.80 -0.47 20.28
C ASP A 161 -2.70 -1.79 21.03
N LYS A 162 -3.59 -2.73 20.71
CA LYS A 162 -3.70 -4.08 21.28
C LYS A 162 -3.80 -5.13 20.16
N PRO A 163 -2.72 -5.45 19.43
CA PRO A 163 -2.75 -6.38 18.31
C PRO A 163 -3.34 -7.75 18.62
N GLU A 164 -3.22 -8.20 19.87
CA GLU A 164 -3.72 -9.48 20.39
C GLU A 164 -5.25 -9.61 20.37
N ILE A 165 -5.97 -8.50 20.30
CA ILE A 165 -7.45 -8.47 20.22
C ILE A 165 -7.96 -7.84 18.92
N ALA A 166 -7.06 -7.58 17.96
CA ALA A 166 -7.46 -7.05 16.66
C ALA A 166 -8.40 -8.02 15.93
N LEU A 167 -9.46 -7.50 15.32
CA LEU A 167 -10.43 -8.31 14.57
C LEU A 167 -9.83 -8.96 13.32
N SER A 168 -8.74 -8.39 12.79
CA SER A 168 -8.00 -8.92 11.65
C SER A 168 -6.54 -8.47 11.72
N ASP A 169 -5.63 -9.27 11.15
CA ASP A 169 -4.23 -8.93 10.89
C ASP A 169 -3.41 -8.48 12.11
N GLY A 170 -3.83 -8.86 13.33
CA GLY A 170 -3.13 -8.50 14.57
C GLY A 170 -1.67 -8.99 14.62
N GLY A 171 -1.39 -10.16 14.06
CA GLY A 171 -0.03 -10.73 14.01
C GLY A 171 0.99 -9.89 13.24
N GLN A 172 0.54 -9.05 12.31
CA GLN A 172 1.39 -8.18 11.49
C GLN A 172 1.34 -6.71 11.91
N SER A 173 0.48 -6.35 12.89
CA SER A 173 0.29 -4.98 13.33
C SER A 173 1.39 -4.53 14.30
N LEU A 174 1.92 -3.33 14.08
CA LEU A 174 2.83 -2.68 15.02
C LEU A 174 2.05 -2.00 16.16
N LYS A 175 2.62 -2.01 17.37
CA LYS A 175 2.16 -1.11 18.43
C LYS A 175 2.60 0.33 18.15
N PRO A 176 1.85 1.37 18.57
CA PRO A 176 2.14 2.78 18.24
C PRO A 176 3.58 3.20 18.55
N LYS A 177 4.14 2.77 19.70
CA LYS A 177 5.54 3.08 20.05
C LYS A 177 6.55 2.53 19.03
N LYS A 178 6.36 1.28 18.56
CA LYS A 178 7.24 0.67 17.56
C LYS A 178 7.08 1.34 16.20
N PHE A 179 5.85 1.71 15.84
CA PHE A 179 5.56 2.47 14.64
C PHE A 179 6.29 3.81 14.62
N ASN A 180 6.24 4.60 15.70
CA ASN A 180 6.94 5.88 15.78
C ASN A 180 8.46 5.72 15.58
N ILE A 181 9.08 4.72 16.23
CA ILE A 181 10.51 4.42 16.06
C ILE A 181 10.81 4.04 14.60
N MET A 182 9.95 3.22 13.99
CA MET A 182 10.11 2.84 12.59
C MET A 182 10.04 4.05 11.66
N VAL A 183 9.09 4.96 11.87
CA VAL A 183 8.94 6.19 11.08
C VAL A 183 10.18 7.07 11.17
N GLU A 184 10.71 7.31 12.39
CA GLU A 184 11.91 8.10 12.60
C GLU A 184 13.10 7.52 11.83
N LYS A 185 13.35 6.21 11.95
CA LYS A 185 14.43 5.54 11.25
C LYS A 185 14.24 5.55 9.73
N SER A 186 13.00 5.34 9.25
CA SER A 186 12.68 5.41 7.82
C SER A 186 12.98 6.79 7.24
N ARG A 187 12.71 7.87 7.98
CA ARG A 187 13.05 9.25 7.57
C ARG A 187 14.56 9.47 7.46
N ILE A 188 15.33 8.93 8.40
CA ILE A 188 16.81 9.01 8.35
C ILE A 188 17.32 8.33 7.08
N ILE A 189 16.83 7.11 6.78
CA ILE A 189 17.23 6.36 5.59
C ILE A 189 16.82 7.13 4.32
N ALA A 190 15.57 7.60 4.23
CA ALA A 190 15.10 8.38 3.09
C ALA A 190 15.96 9.63 2.85
N ASN A 191 16.34 10.34 3.90
CA ASN A 191 17.21 11.51 3.78
C ASN A 191 18.63 11.16 3.34
N SER A 192 19.15 9.99 3.71
CA SER A 192 20.51 9.57 3.34
C SER A 192 20.65 9.16 1.88
N ILE A 193 19.55 8.72 1.22
CA ILE A 193 19.54 8.31 -0.19
C ILE A 193 19.03 9.42 -1.14
N ALA A 194 18.52 10.53 -0.60
CA ALA A 194 17.94 11.63 -1.39
C ALA A 194 19.00 12.51 -2.11
N PHE A 195 20.28 12.17 -2.02
CA PHE A 195 21.39 12.94 -2.59
C PHE A 195 21.98 12.31 -3.86
N GLU A 196 21.36 11.26 -4.39
CA GLU A 196 21.67 10.70 -5.70
C GLU A 196 20.61 11.12 -6.75
#